data_19f72b75c154116408c8fa33d9eb1523
#
_entry.id   19f72b75c154116408c8fa33d9eb1523
#
_cell.length_a   1.000
_cell.length_b   1.000
_cell.length_c   1.000
_cell.angle_alpha   90.00
_cell.angle_beta   90.00
_cell.angle_gamma   90.00
#
_symmetry.space_group_name_H-M   'P 1'
#
loop_
_entity.id
_entity.type
_entity.pdbx_description
1 polymer ?
#
loop_
_entity_poly.entity_id
_entity_poly.type
_entity_poly.pdbx_seq_one_letter_code
_entity_poly.pdbx_strand_id
1 'polypeptide(L)'
;MTFYSKGMRQKILLSAALLHNPDVLILDEPMSGLDVGAALVFRELLQKLAAQGKAILFSSHVLEVVEKVCSRVVILSQGRVVADDSIDRLRELMQLPSLEDIFAQLTQERDTAAAADRIIEVMQS
;
A
#
# COMPACT_ATOMS: atom_id res chain seq x y z
N MET A 1 10.09 -31.98 7.58
CA MET A 1 9.15 -30.85 7.40
C MET A 1 9.92 -29.56 7.22
N THR A 2 9.60 -28.81 6.22
CA THR A 2 10.36 -27.63 5.86
C THR A 2 9.64 -26.39 6.39
N PHE A 3 10.38 -25.55 7.10
CA PHE A 3 9.86 -24.27 7.55
C PHE A 3 10.20 -23.19 6.51
N TYR A 4 9.18 -22.50 6.04
CA TYR A 4 9.37 -21.38 5.12
C TYR A 4 9.32 -20.07 5.89
N SER A 5 10.27 -19.17 5.58
CA SER A 5 10.15 -17.79 6.04
C SER A 5 8.93 -17.15 5.39
N LYS A 6 8.44 -16.06 5.96
CA LYS A 6 7.32 -15.31 5.38
C LYS A 6 7.64 -14.82 3.96
N GLY A 7 8.89 -14.42 3.72
CA GLY A 7 9.35 -14.01 2.39
C GLY A 7 9.34 -15.15 1.38
N MET A 8 9.78 -16.36 1.78
CA MET A 8 9.73 -17.54 0.93
C MET A 8 8.30 -17.93 0.60
N ARG A 9 7.40 -17.83 1.57
CA ARG A 9 5.98 -18.11 1.37
C ARG A 9 5.37 -17.16 0.35
N GLN A 10 5.70 -15.87 0.41
CA GLN A 10 5.24 -14.87 -0.56
C GLN A 10 5.74 -15.18 -1.97
N LYS A 11 7.01 -15.58 -2.11
CA LYS A 11 7.58 -15.96 -3.41
C LYS A 11 6.85 -17.15 -4.01
N ILE A 12 6.55 -18.16 -3.21
CA ILE A 12 5.83 -19.37 -3.66
C ILE A 12 4.42 -19.02 -4.11
N LEU A 13 3.71 -18.22 -3.32
CA LEU A 13 2.34 -17.80 -3.65
C LEU A 13 2.30 -16.97 -4.94
N LEU A 14 3.24 -16.07 -5.12
CA LEU A 14 3.33 -15.28 -6.34
C LEU A 14 3.66 -16.15 -7.55
N SER A 15 4.62 -17.06 -7.41
CA SER A 15 4.98 -18.00 -8.48
C SER A 15 3.80 -18.85 -8.90
N ALA A 16 3.02 -19.36 -7.94
CA ALA A 16 1.81 -20.13 -8.21
C ALA A 16 0.76 -19.30 -8.97
N ALA A 17 0.57 -18.05 -8.58
CA ALA A 17 -0.37 -17.15 -9.25
C ALA A 17 0.06 -16.86 -10.69
N LEU A 18 1.36 -16.74 -10.95
CA LEU A 18 1.91 -16.43 -12.26
C LEU A 18 1.91 -17.62 -13.23
N LEU A 19 1.79 -18.86 -12.73
CA LEU A 19 1.77 -20.05 -13.58
C LEU A 19 0.65 -20.01 -14.63
N HIS A 20 -0.46 -19.37 -14.33
CA HIS A 20 -1.61 -19.23 -15.23
C HIS A 20 -1.51 -18.00 -16.12
N ASN A 21 -0.45 -17.24 -16.05
CA ASN A 21 -0.23 -16.02 -16.82
C ASN A 21 -1.46 -15.08 -16.83
N PRO A 22 -1.96 -14.66 -15.65
CA PRO A 22 -3.19 -13.86 -15.58
C PRO A 22 -2.96 -12.45 -16.12
N ASP A 23 -4.00 -11.84 -16.66
CA ASP A 23 -3.97 -10.44 -17.09
C ASP A 23 -4.13 -9.47 -15.91
N VAL A 24 -4.77 -9.93 -14.83
CA VAL A 24 -5.02 -9.14 -13.62
C VAL A 24 -4.48 -9.89 -12.40
N LEU A 25 -3.67 -9.21 -11.61
CA LEU A 25 -3.14 -9.72 -10.35
C LEU A 25 -3.70 -8.90 -9.19
N ILE A 26 -4.24 -9.58 -8.19
CA ILE A 26 -4.71 -8.95 -6.95
C ILE A 26 -3.90 -9.53 -5.81
N LEU A 27 -3.16 -8.68 -5.12
CA LEU A 27 -2.21 -9.08 -4.08
C LEU A 27 -2.51 -8.32 -2.79
N ASP A 28 -2.51 -9.04 -1.67
CA ASP A 28 -2.73 -8.47 -0.34
C ASP A 28 -1.40 -8.41 0.41
N GLU A 29 -0.93 -7.19 0.69
CA GLU A 29 0.32 -6.94 1.41
C GLU A 29 1.49 -7.80 0.87
N PRO A 30 1.76 -7.77 -0.44
CA PRO A 30 2.68 -8.75 -1.04
C PRO A 30 4.13 -8.59 -0.58
N MET A 31 4.52 -7.43 -0.09
CA MET A 31 5.88 -7.18 0.38
C MET A 31 6.06 -7.30 1.88
N SER A 32 4.99 -7.67 2.60
CA SER A 32 5.03 -7.85 4.04
C SER A 32 5.96 -9.00 4.44
N GLY A 33 6.88 -8.74 5.36
CA GLY A 33 7.81 -9.75 5.86
C GLY A 33 8.98 -10.07 4.94
N LEU A 34 9.14 -9.38 3.83
CA LEU A 34 10.30 -9.51 2.97
C LEU A 34 11.47 -8.70 3.53
N ASP A 35 12.70 -9.25 3.40
CA ASP A 35 13.89 -8.45 3.64
C ASP A 35 14.08 -7.41 2.53
N VAL A 36 15.03 -6.49 2.72
CA VAL A 36 15.28 -5.40 1.77
C VAL A 36 15.60 -5.92 0.37
N GLY A 37 16.45 -6.95 0.27
CA GLY A 37 16.83 -7.51 -1.02
C GLY A 37 15.66 -8.16 -1.74
N ALA A 38 14.88 -8.98 -1.03
CA ALA A 38 13.71 -9.63 -1.59
C ALA A 38 12.64 -8.62 -1.99
N ALA A 39 12.44 -7.57 -1.20
CA ALA A 39 11.48 -6.52 -1.52
C ALA A 39 11.87 -5.76 -2.80
N LEU A 40 13.15 -5.49 -3.01
CA LEU A 40 13.63 -4.85 -4.24
C LEU A 40 13.38 -5.71 -5.48
N VAL A 41 13.65 -7.01 -5.39
CA VAL A 41 13.38 -7.96 -6.48
C VAL A 41 11.90 -8.02 -6.79
N PHE A 42 11.07 -8.09 -5.76
CA PHE A 42 9.63 -8.15 -5.91
C PHE A 42 9.07 -6.89 -6.57
N ARG A 43 9.53 -5.74 -6.14
CA ARG A 43 9.15 -4.44 -6.72
C ARG A 43 9.49 -4.39 -8.20
N GLU A 44 10.70 -4.82 -8.56
CA GLU A 44 11.13 -4.84 -9.96
C GLU A 44 10.30 -5.81 -10.80
N LEU A 45 9.95 -6.96 -10.23
CA LEU A 45 9.05 -7.93 -10.88
C LEU A 45 7.68 -7.30 -11.16
N LEU A 46 7.09 -6.62 -10.20
CA LEU A 46 5.79 -5.94 -10.40
C LEU A 46 5.86 -4.89 -11.50
N GLN A 47 6.94 -4.11 -11.54
CA GLN A 47 7.14 -3.11 -12.57
C GLN A 47 7.27 -3.73 -13.97
N LYS A 48 7.98 -4.84 -14.09
CA LYS A 48 8.13 -5.56 -15.36
C LYS A 48 6.82 -6.19 -15.82
N LEU A 49 6.04 -6.75 -14.90
CA LEU A 49 4.73 -7.29 -15.22
C LEU A 49 3.76 -6.20 -15.70
N ALA A 50 3.78 -5.06 -15.07
CA ALA A 50 2.98 -3.91 -15.50
C ALA A 50 3.40 -3.42 -16.88
N ALA A 51 4.70 -3.42 -17.19
CA ALA A 51 5.23 -3.06 -18.50
C ALA A 51 4.79 -4.03 -19.60
N GLN A 52 4.47 -5.27 -19.25
CA GLN A 52 3.91 -6.26 -20.18
C GLN A 52 2.41 -6.08 -20.40
N GLY A 53 1.79 -5.08 -19.82
CA GLY A 53 0.36 -4.80 -19.97
C GLY A 53 -0.52 -5.45 -18.92
N LYS A 54 0.03 -6.09 -17.89
CA LYS A 54 -0.76 -6.67 -16.82
C LYS A 54 -1.26 -5.58 -15.88
N ALA A 55 -2.49 -5.73 -15.41
CA ALA A 55 -3.06 -4.89 -14.38
C ALA A 55 -2.75 -5.49 -13.01
N ILE A 56 -2.18 -4.68 -12.11
CA ILE A 56 -1.80 -5.13 -10.78
C ILE A 56 -2.46 -4.23 -9.75
N LEU A 57 -3.24 -4.84 -8.87
CA LEU A 57 -3.84 -4.18 -7.72
C LEU A 57 -3.25 -4.83 -6.46
N PHE A 58 -2.65 -4.06 -5.59
CA PHE A 58 -2.21 -4.59 -4.31
C PHE A 58 -2.52 -3.65 -3.16
N SER A 59 -2.75 -4.23 -2.00
CA SER A 59 -2.92 -3.48 -0.77
C SER A 59 -1.57 -3.33 -0.06
N SER A 60 -1.35 -2.20 0.58
CA SER A 60 -0.18 -1.99 1.43
C SER A 60 -0.46 -0.87 2.44
N HIS A 61 0.12 -1.02 3.64
CA HIS A 61 0.15 0.05 4.63
C HIS A 61 1.51 0.76 4.65
N VAL A 62 2.45 0.32 3.83
CA VAL A 62 3.77 0.94 3.71
C VAL A 62 3.73 1.96 2.56
N LEU A 63 3.42 3.19 2.91
CA LEU A 63 3.14 4.25 1.94
C LEU A 63 4.33 4.61 1.05
N GLU A 64 5.53 4.51 1.58
CA GLU A 64 6.75 4.74 0.80
C GLU A 64 6.88 3.75 -0.36
N VAL A 65 6.53 2.49 -0.14
CA VAL A 65 6.53 1.47 -1.19
C VAL A 65 5.46 1.77 -2.24
N VAL A 66 4.24 2.10 -1.80
CA VAL A 66 3.15 2.46 -2.70
C VAL A 66 3.56 3.63 -3.59
N GLU A 67 4.16 4.64 -3.02
CA GLU A 67 4.60 5.84 -3.75
C GLU A 67 5.65 5.54 -4.81
N LYS A 68 6.56 4.59 -4.53
CA LYS A 68 7.62 4.22 -5.47
C LYS A 68 7.17 3.26 -6.57
N VAL A 69 6.20 2.41 -6.29
CA VAL A 69 5.79 1.32 -7.18
C VAL A 69 4.56 1.65 -7.99
N CYS A 70 3.61 2.37 -7.39
CA CYS A 70 2.31 2.63 -7.99
C CYS A 70 2.26 3.99 -8.67
N SER A 71 1.46 4.06 -9.75
CA SER A 71 1.11 5.33 -10.39
C SER A 71 -0.21 5.89 -9.88
N ARG A 72 -1.12 5.00 -9.48
CA ARG A 72 -2.47 5.34 -9.03
C ARG A 72 -2.73 4.72 -7.67
N VAL A 73 -3.48 5.42 -6.84
CA VAL A 73 -3.80 4.98 -5.48
C VAL A 73 -5.27 5.19 -5.18
N VAL A 74 -5.84 4.24 -4.43
CA VAL A 74 -7.16 4.38 -3.80
C VAL A 74 -6.91 4.38 -2.29
N ILE A 75 -7.30 5.45 -1.62
CA ILE A 75 -7.15 5.57 -0.17
C ILE A 75 -8.51 5.30 0.48
N LEU A 76 -8.51 4.36 1.40
CA LEU A 76 -9.70 3.98 2.17
C LEU A 76 -9.56 4.45 3.61
N SER A 77 -10.62 4.98 4.16
CA SER A 77 -10.72 5.37 5.56
C SER A 77 -12.13 5.13 6.07
N GLN A 78 -12.23 4.39 7.17
CA GLN A 78 -13.51 4.10 7.82
C GLN A 78 -14.57 3.53 6.85
N GLY A 79 -14.13 2.61 5.98
CA GLY A 79 -15.01 1.95 5.02
C GLY A 79 -15.41 2.79 3.82
N ARG A 80 -14.76 3.93 3.62
CA ARG A 80 -15.05 4.84 2.50
C ARG A 80 -13.81 5.13 1.68
N VAL A 81 -14.02 5.37 0.38
CA VAL A 81 -12.98 5.87 -0.50
C VAL A 81 -12.83 7.37 -0.27
N VAL A 82 -11.67 7.79 0.22
CA VAL A 82 -11.39 9.21 0.47
C VAL A 82 -10.51 9.83 -0.63
N ALA A 83 -9.86 9.02 -1.43
CA ALA A 83 -9.14 9.47 -2.63
C ALA A 83 -9.04 8.32 -3.63
N ASP A 84 -9.09 8.65 -4.90
CA ASP A 84 -8.90 7.72 -6.02
C ASP A 84 -8.35 8.52 -7.20
N ASP A 85 -7.04 8.56 -7.33
CA ASP A 85 -6.40 9.32 -8.40
C ASP A 85 -4.93 8.89 -8.56
N SER A 86 -4.25 9.49 -9.54
CA SER A 86 -2.82 9.33 -9.64
C SER A 86 -2.12 10.00 -8.45
N ILE A 87 -1.00 9.44 -8.05
CA ILE A 87 -0.21 9.99 -6.94
C ILE A 87 0.27 11.41 -7.27
N ASP A 88 0.73 11.63 -8.49
CA ASP A 88 1.20 12.93 -8.93
C ASP A 88 0.09 13.99 -8.87
N ARG A 89 -1.12 13.63 -9.28
CA ARG A 89 -2.26 14.53 -9.22
C ARG A 89 -2.67 14.86 -7.79
N LEU A 90 -2.62 13.88 -6.89
CA LEU A 90 -2.91 14.12 -5.47
C LEU A 90 -1.88 15.06 -4.85
N ARG A 91 -0.60 14.90 -5.15
CA ARG A 91 0.45 15.81 -4.69
C ARG A 91 0.18 17.24 -5.16
N GLU A 92 -0.18 17.39 -6.42
CA GLU A 92 -0.46 18.67 -7.03
C GLU A 92 -1.69 19.34 -6.45
N LEU A 93 -2.80 18.60 -6.35
CA LEU A 93 -4.07 19.12 -5.84
C LEU A 93 -3.99 19.52 -4.37
N MET A 94 -3.29 18.74 -3.55
CA MET A 94 -3.19 18.97 -2.11
C MET A 94 -1.95 19.77 -1.73
N GLN A 95 -1.05 20.03 -2.66
CA GLN A 95 0.21 20.75 -2.43
C GLN A 95 1.04 20.10 -1.32
N LEU A 96 1.07 18.78 -1.31
CA LEU A 96 1.83 17.98 -0.35
C LEU A 96 2.92 17.17 -1.07
N PRO A 97 4.13 17.03 -0.49
CA PRO A 97 5.26 16.44 -1.19
C PRO A 97 5.24 14.91 -1.24
N SER A 98 4.53 14.25 -0.34
CA SER A 98 4.56 12.79 -0.23
C SER A 98 3.16 12.19 -0.04
N LEU A 99 3.03 10.91 -0.41
CA LEU A 99 1.81 10.15 -0.16
C LEU A 99 1.52 10.01 1.33
N GLU A 100 2.55 9.91 2.16
CA GLU A 100 2.40 9.84 3.62
C GLU A 100 1.71 11.08 4.18
N ASP A 101 2.11 12.26 3.72
CA ASP A 101 1.47 13.52 4.13
C ASP A 101 0.02 13.60 3.64
N ILE A 102 -0.23 13.16 2.40
CA ILE A 102 -1.58 13.10 1.82
C ILE A 102 -2.47 12.18 2.64
N PHE A 103 -1.99 10.98 2.95
CA PHE A 103 -2.72 10.01 3.74
C PHE A 103 -3.03 10.54 5.15
N ALA A 104 -2.05 11.16 5.79
CA ALA A 104 -2.23 11.75 7.12
C ALA A 104 -3.31 12.83 7.11
N GLN A 105 -3.29 13.70 6.12
CA GLN A 105 -4.30 14.76 6.01
C GLN A 105 -5.70 14.21 5.75
N LEU A 106 -5.83 13.18 4.92
CA LEU A 106 -7.13 12.63 4.55
C LEU A 106 -7.73 11.70 5.61
N THR A 107 -6.92 11.08 6.44
CA THR A 107 -7.37 10.00 7.32
C THR A 107 -7.18 10.27 8.80
N GLN A 108 -6.06 10.87 9.21
CA GLN A 108 -5.65 10.97 10.61
C GLN A 108 -6.07 12.27 11.30
N GLU A 109 -6.29 13.32 10.57
CA GLU A 109 -6.56 14.63 11.14
C GLU A 109 -7.82 14.62 12.03
N ARG A 110 -8.91 14.05 11.55
CA ARG A 110 -10.17 13.95 12.31
C ARG A 110 -10.03 12.97 13.47
N ASP A 111 -9.43 11.82 13.23
CA ASP A 111 -9.30 10.77 14.23
C ASP A 111 -8.38 11.21 15.36
N THR A 112 -7.30 11.91 15.02
CA THR A 112 -6.34 12.41 16.01
C THR A 112 -6.97 13.46 16.91
N ALA A 113 -7.69 14.41 16.34
CA ALA A 113 -8.39 15.44 17.11
C ALA A 113 -9.46 14.84 18.03
N ALA A 114 -10.27 13.92 17.51
CA ALA A 114 -11.30 13.25 18.29
C ALA A 114 -10.72 12.41 19.42
N ALA A 115 -9.62 11.71 19.17
CA ALA A 115 -8.93 10.93 20.19
C ALA A 115 -8.34 11.82 21.29
N ALA A 116 -7.75 12.95 20.90
CA ALA A 116 -7.22 13.93 21.87
C ALA A 116 -8.32 14.50 22.73
N ASP A 117 -9.45 14.86 22.15
CA ASP A 117 -10.60 15.38 22.89
C ASP A 117 -11.13 14.37 23.91
N ARG A 118 -11.23 13.11 23.54
CA ARG A 118 -11.64 12.04 24.45
C ARG A 118 -10.70 11.86 25.63
N ILE A 119 -9.39 11.95 25.40
CA ILE A 119 -8.40 11.87 26.46
C ILE A 119 -8.54 13.05 27.43
N ILE A 120 -8.75 14.24 26.92
CA ILE A 120 -8.95 15.44 27.73
C ILE A 120 -10.21 15.30 28.60
N GLU A 121 -11.32 14.81 28.04
CA GLU A 121 -12.56 14.57 28.79
C GLU A 121 -12.32 13.60 29.96
N VAL A 122 -11.61 12.50 29.72
CA VAL A 122 -11.29 11.52 30.76
C VAL A 122 -10.44 12.14 31.86
N MET A 123 -9.50 13.00 31.50
CA MET A 123 -8.64 13.68 32.48
C MET A 123 -9.38 14.68 33.34
N GLN A 124 -10.46 15.26 32.84
CA GLN A 124 -11.26 16.28 33.54
C GLN A 124 -12.42 15.71 34.37
N SER A 125 -12.71 14.44 34.20
CA SER A 125 -13.82 13.78 34.90
C SER A 125 -13.45 13.28 36.30
#